data_fb9190d194af2f2bbd8d41486ec5210a
#
_entry.id   fb9190d194af2f2bbd8d41486ec5210a
#
_cell.length_a   1.000
_cell.length_b   1.000
_cell.length_c   1.000
_cell.angle_alpha   90.00
_cell.angle_beta   90.00
_cell.angle_gamma   90.00
#
_symmetry.space_group_name_H-M   'P 1'
#
loop_
_entity.id
_entity.type
_entity.pdbx_description
1 polymer ?
#
loop_
_entity_poly.entity_id
_entity_poly.type
_entity_poly.pdbx_seq_one_letter_code
_entity_poly.pdbx_strand_id
1 'polypeptide(L)'
;PLMASVKSFVWYSPGAFADKGYEVPETWDDLMTLTKKIADDTKDESGTKPWCAGIESGGATGWPATDWVEDLVLRSAGADAYDKWVTHEIPFNDPEIVKATDLVGNILLDDDYVNGGIGDSRSIATTSFNDGGLPILEGSCYMYRMASFYEAQWPEGTDVSPDGDVFAFYLPGMTADEKPLLTAGEFVGAFSDRPEVQAVQQYMSSGLWANTRVEIGGVTSANKAVDASKASSDVLRLAIELLQDPDATARFDGSDLMPSEVGAGSFWTGMTQWINGEKDTETVLTDIENSWPTS
;
A
#
# COMPACT_ATOMS: atom_id res chain seq x y z
N PRO A 1 17.37 5.93 6.16
CA PRO A 1 16.73 5.75 4.86
C PRO A 1 17.13 6.84 3.89
N LEU A 2 17.27 6.49 2.62
CA LEU A 2 17.62 7.41 1.55
C LEU A 2 16.36 7.95 0.86
N MET A 3 15.51 7.06 0.45
CA MET A 3 14.23 7.35 -0.18
C MET A 3 13.10 6.76 0.64
N ALA A 4 11.92 7.35 0.53
CA ALA A 4 10.72 6.88 1.18
C ALA A 4 9.58 6.74 0.16
N SER A 5 8.68 5.82 0.42
CA SER A 5 7.43 5.65 -0.31
C SER A 5 6.29 5.59 0.69
N VAL A 6 5.20 6.26 0.41
CA VAL A 6 3.96 6.11 1.17
C VAL A 6 3.20 4.93 0.58
N LYS A 7 2.93 3.90 1.40
CA LYS A 7 2.18 2.72 0.97
C LYS A 7 0.66 2.88 1.15
N SER A 8 0.24 3.76 2.04
CA SER A 8 -1.16 4.00 2.39
C SER A 8 -1.87 4.92 1.38
N PHE A 9 -1.81 4.59 0.09
CA PHE A 9 -2.50 5.31 -0.98
C PHE A 9 -3.56 4.46 -1.65
N VAL A 10 -4.64 5.14 -2.05
CA VAL A 10 -5.70 4.60 -2.92
C VAL A 10 -5.78 5.48 -4.17
N TRP A 11 -5.46 4.90 -5.31
CA TRP A 11 -5.58 5.53 -6.61
C TRP A 11 -7.02 5.48 -7.10
N TYR A 12 -7.48 6.53 -7.77
CA TYR A 12 -8.85 6.66 -8.27
C TYR A 12 -8.89 7.63 -9.46
N SER A 13 -9.99 7.66 -10.21
CA SER A 13 -10.25 8.69 -11.20
C SER A 13 -11.10 9.82 -10.60
N PRO A 14 -10.56 11.05 -10.44
CA PRO A 14 -11.33 12.18 -9.94
C PRO A 14 -12.57 12.48 -10.80
N GLY A 15 -12.43 12.38 -12.13
CA GLY A 15 -13.52 12.57 -13.06
C GLY A 15 -14.64 11.54 -12.90
N ALA A 16 -14.30 10.25 -12.80
CA ALA A 16 -15.29 9.20 -12.58
C ALA A 16 -16.01 9.35 -11.23
N PHE A 17 -15.30 9.76 -10.17
CA PHE A 17 -15.91 10.05 -8.88
C PHE A 17 -16.89 11.22 -8.97
N ALA A 18 -16.49 12.31 -9.61
CA ALA A 18 -17.34 13.49 -9.78
C ALA A 18 -18.61 13.17 -10.59
N ASP A 19 -18.47 12.41 -11.68
CA ASP A 19 -19.59 12.01 -12.56
C ASP A 19 -20.62 11.14 -11.84
N LYS A 20 -20.18 10.30 -10.91
CA LYS A 20 -21.04 9.39 -10.11
C LYS A 20 -21.48 10.01 -8.78
N GLY A 21 -20.93 11.18 -8.40
CA GLY A 21 -21.17 11.81 -7.11
C GLY A 21 -20.60 11.02 -5.93
N TYR A 22 -19.44 10.38 -6.13
CA TYR A 22 -18.67 9.74 -5.07
C TYR A 22 -17.76 10.75 -4.40
N GLU A 23 -17.58 10.62 -3.10
CA GLU A 23 -16.69 11.47 -2.31
C GLU A 23 -15.50 10.65 -1.79
N VAL A 24 -14.34 11.28 -1.66
CA VAL A 24 -13.17 10.64 -1.05
C VAL A 24 -13.48 10.37 0.44
N PRO A 25 -13.33 9.12 0.91
CA PRO A 25 -13.69 8.74 2.27
C PRO A 25 -12.72 9.30 3.31
N GLU A 26 -13.24 9.70 4.48
CA GLU A 26 -12.45 10.23 5.60
C GLU A 26 -12.15 9.16 6.67
N THR A 27 -12.93 8.07 6.71
CA THR A 27 -12.77 6.95 7.64
C THR A 27 -12.83 5.61 6.91
N TRP A 28 -12.37 4.54 7.56
CA TRP A 28 -12.52 3.18 7.05
C TRP A 28 -13.99 2.79 6.81
N ASP A 29 -14.88 3.19 7.70
CA ASP A 29 -16.31 2.92 7.56
C ASP A 29 -16.91 3.66 6.34
N ASP A 30 -16.46 4.89 6.06
CA ASP A 30 -16.85 5.63 4.86
C ASP A 30 -16.32 4.93 3.60
N LEU A 31 -15.08 4.42 3.64
CA LEU A 31 -14.48 3.66 2.54
C LEU A 31 -15.29 2.40 2.23
N MET A 32 -15.70 1.65 3.24
CA MET A 32 -16.53 0.45 3.08
C MET A 32 -17.95 0.81 2.59
N THR A 33 -18.50 1.92 3.05
CA THR A 33 -19.78 2.45 2.56
C THR A 33 -19.69 2.83 1.09
N LEU A 34 -18.62 3.51 0.68
CA LEU A 34 -18.35 3.85 -0.72
C LEU A 34 -18.15 2.58 -1.57
N THR A 35 -17.36 1.62 -1.07
CA THR A 35 -17.14 0.33 -1.75
C THR A 35 -18.46 -0.36 -2.05
N LYS A 36 -19.32 -0.48 -1.04
CA LYS A 36 -20.66 -1.07 -1.22
C LYS A 36 -21.51 -0.25 -2.19
N LYS A 37 -21.50 1.07 -2.09
CA LYS A 37 -22.26 1.95 -2.99
C LYS A 37 -21.83 1.76 -4.44
N ILE A 38 -20.53 1.70 -4.72
CA ILE A 38 -20.03 1.47 -6.07
C ILE A 38 -20.47 0.10 -6.59
N ALA A 39 -20.38 -0.96 -5.76
CA ALA A 39 -20.85 -2.29 -6.14
C ALA A 39 -22.35 -2.29 -6.46
N ASP A 40 -23.18 -1.65 -5.64
CA ASP A 40 -24.63 -1.53 -5.88
C ASP A 40 -24.93 -0.74 -7.17
N ASP A 41 -24.20 0.34 -7.43
CA ASP A 41 -24.39 1.22 -8.60
C ASP A 41 -23.94 0.54 -9.92
N THR A 42 -22.95 -0.38 -9.84
CA THR A 42 -22.35 -1.05 -11.00
C THR A 42 -22.78 -2.51 -11.19
N LYS A 43 -23.67 -3.03 -10.35
CA LYS A 43 -24.11 -4.44 -10.37
C LYS A 43 -24.61 -4.95 -11.73
N ASP A 44 -25.17 -4.05 -12.55
CA ASP A 44 -25.68 -4.37 -13.89
C ASP A 44 -24.61 -4.13 -15.00
N GLU A 45 -23.43 -3.62 -14.64
CA GLU A 45 -22.29 -3.37 -15.53
C GLU A 45 -21.35 -4.59 -15.46
N SER A 46 -21.34 -5.42 -16.51
CA SER A 46 -20.54 -6.65 -16.52
C SER A 46 -19.05 -6.37 -16.37
N GLY A 47 -18.45 -6.89 -15.32
CA GLY A 47 -17.02 -6.83 -15.06
C GLY A 47 -16.55 -5.59 -14.28
N THR A 48 -17.42 -4.57 -14.09
CA THR A 48 -17.07 -3.38 -13.33
C THR A 48 -17.11 -3.67 -11.83
N LYS A 49 -16.06 -3.26 -11.09
CA LYS A 49 -15.91 -3.51 -9.66
C LYS A 49 -15.49 -2.23 -8.91
N PRO A 50 -15.81 -2.11 -7.61
CA PRO A 50 -15.27 -1.05 -6.77
C PRO A 50 -13.75 -0.99 -6.78
N TRP A 51 -13.10 -2.15 -6.67
CA TRP A 51 -11.66 -2.26 -6.55
C TRP A 51 -11.03 -2.97 -7.74
N CYS A 52 -9.95 -2.38 -8.20
CA CYS A 52 -8.93 -3.06 -8.97
C CYS A 52 -7.93 -3.70 -8.02
N ALA A 53 -7.34 -4.83 -8.38
CA ALA A 53 -6.23 -5.40 -7.65
C ALA A 53 -5.37 -6.31 -8.54
N GLY A 54 -4.10 -6.44 -8.17
CA GLY A 54 -3.16 -7.40 -8.74
C GLY A 54 -2.03 -7.62 -7.74
N ILE A 55 -1.68 -8.89 -7.49
CA ILE A 55 -0.63 -9.24 -6.54
C ILE A 55 0.51 -10.04 -7.16
N GLU A 56 0.42 -10.35 -8.47
CA GLU A 56 1.49 -11.05 -9.17
C GLU A 56 2.71 -10.11 -9.31
N SER A 57 3.90 -10.64 -8.99
CA SER A 57 5.19 -9.95 -9.06
C SER A 57 6.34 -10.94 -9.23
N GLY A 58 6.18 -11.96 -10.09
CA GLY A 58 7.20 -13.00 -10.27
C GLY A 58 7.55 -13.71 -8.95
N GLY A 59 8.83 -13.71 -8.59
CA GLY A 59 9.31 -14.33 -7.34
C GLY A 59 8.85 -13.64 -6.06
N ALA A 60 8.32 -12.42 -6.17
CA ALA A 60 7.80 -11.63 -5.05
C ALA A 60 6.26 -11.58 -5.01
N THR A 61 5.58 -12.45 -5.79
CA THR A 61 4.11 -12.51 -5.79
C THR A 61 3.56 -12.63 -4.38
N GLY A 62 2.56 -11.80 -4.06
CA GLY A 62 1.94 -11.72 -2.74
C GLY A 62 2.28 -10.46 -1.95
N TRP A 63 3.39 -9.75 -2.24
CA TRP A 63 3.75 -8.54 -1.49
C TRP A 63 2.66 -7.44 -1.51
N PRO A 64 1.88 -7.22 -2.58
CA PRO A 64 0.83 -6.21 -2.49
C PRO A 64 -0.28 -6.59 -1.51
N ALA A 65 -0.51 -7.89 -1.29
CA ALA A 65 -1.49 -8.35 -0.31
C ALA A 65 -0.93 -8.27 1.12
N THR A 66 0.38 -8.50 1.35
CA THR A 66 0.98 -8.25 2.67
C THR A 66 0.89 -6.78 3.05
N ASP A 67 1.11 -5.87 2.09
CA ASP A 67 0.93 -4.43 2.28
C ASP A 67 -0.49 -4.06 2.76
N TRP A 68 -1.52 -4.72 2.24
CA TRP A 68 -2.89 -4.56 2.71
C TRP A 68 -3.04 -4.99 4.17
N VAL A 69 -2.53 -6.18 4.52
CA VAL A 69 -2.61 -6.71 5.89
C VAL A 69 -1.86 -5.80 6.85
N GLU A 70 -0.63 -5.40 6.53
CA GLU A 70 0.18 -4.50 7.34
C GLU A 70 -0.51 -3.15 7.59
N ASP A 71 -1.07 -2.57 6.54
CA ASP A 71 -1.82 -1.31 6.64
C ASP A 71 -3.04 -1.46 7.57
N LEU A 72 -3.76 -2.59 7.48
CA LEU A 72 -4.93 -2.83 8.32
C LEU A 72 -4.56 -3.23 9.76
N VAL A 73 -3.45 -3.92 9.99
CA VAL A 73 -2.91 -4.13 11.35
C VAL A 73 -2.59 -2.78 11.99
N LEU A 74 -1.84 -1.92 11.29
CA LEU A 74 -1.49 -0.60 11.80
C LEU A 74 -2.73 0.26 12.11
N ARG A 75 -3.79 0.17 11.31
CA ARG A 75 -5.05 0.90 11.50
C ARG A 75 -5.93 0.34 12.60
N SER A 76 -6.16 -0.96 12.61
CA SER A 76 -7.18 -1.58 13.46
C SER A 76 -6.65 -2.03 14.82
N ALA A 77 -5.37 -2.44 14.90
CA ALA A 77 -4.71 -2.88 16.14
C ALA A 77 -3.80 -1.80 16.74
N GLY A 78 -3.39 -0.81 15.92
CA GLY A 78 -2.54 0.30 16.35
C GLY A 78 -1.04 0.01 16.29
N ALA A 79 -0.25 1.06 16.49
CA ALA A 79 1.19 1.01 16.31
C ALA A 79 1.91 0.07 17.30
N ASP A 80 1.44 -0.01 18.55
CA ASP A 80 2.05 -0.88 19.56
C ASP A 80 1.87 -2.37 19.23
N ALA A 81 0.70 -2.76 18.75
CA ALA A 81 0.44 -4.12 18.29
C ALA A 81 1.24 -4.43 17.02
N TYR A 82 1.29 -3.48 16.08
CA TYR A 82 2.11 -3.59 14.87
C TYR A 82 3.58 -3.86 15.19
N ASP A 83 4.18 -3.05 16.08
CA ASP A 83 5.59 -3.20 16.48
C ASP A 83 5.86 -4.56 17.12
N LYS A 84 4.98 -5.03 18.01
CA LYS A 84 5.08 -6.33 18.65
C LYS A 84 4.91 -7.50 17.68
N TRP A 85 4.02 -7.34 16.69
CA TRP A 85 3.82 -8.34 15.64
C TRP A 85 5.06 -8.47 14.75
N VAL A 86 5.62 -7.37 14.30
CA VAL A 86 6.84 -7.34 13.47
C VAL A 86 8.05 -7.92 14.19
N THR A 87 8.18 -7.71 15.50
CA THR A 87 9.26 -8.23 16.33
C THR A 87 8.99 -9.63 16.89
N HIS A 88 7.82 -10.22 16.59
CA HIS A 88 7.38 -11.52 17.12
C HIS A 88 7.25 -11.56 18.65
N GLU A 89 6.94 -10.43 19.27
CA GLU A 89 6.55 -10.38 20.68
C GLU A 89 5.10 -10.86 20.89
N ILE A 90 4.27 -10.78 19.85
CA ILE A 90 2.98 -11.46 19.75
C ILE A 90 3.03 -12.41 18.55
N PRO A 91 2.26 -13.53 18.56
CA PRO A 91 2.28 -14.49 17.48
C PRO A 91 1.70 -13.88 16.19
N PHE A 92 2.13 -14.43 15.04
CA PHE A 92 1.65 -13.97 13.74
C PHE A 92 0.13 -14.15 13.55
N ASN A 93 -0.43 -15.14 14.22
CA ASN A 93 -1.88 -15.43 14.27
C ASN A 93 -2.58 -14.88 15.52
N ASP A 94 -2.05 -13.81 16.12
CA ASP A 94 -2.74 -13.11 17.22
C ASP A 94 -4.16 -12.70 16.79
N PRO A 95 -5.17 -12.75 17.68
CA PRO A 95 -6.55 -12.37 17.33
C PRO A 95 -6.73 -10.99 16.72
N GLU A 96 -5.87 -10.01 17.05
CA GLU A 96 -5.91 -8.67 16.44
C GLU A 96 -5.41 -8.71 15.00
N ILE A 97 -4.40 -9.55 14.70
CA ILE A 97 -3.86 -9.75 13.34
C ILE A 97 -4.87 -10.52 12.48
N VAL A 98 -5.50 -11.55 13.03
CA VAL A 98 -6.60 -12.28 12.36
C VAL A 98 -7.71 -11.30 11.98
N LYS A 99 -8.17 -10.47 12.91
CA LYS A 99 -9.20 -9.47 12.65
C LYS A 99 -8.81 -8.47 11.57
N ALA A 100 -7.56 -7.97 11.58
CA ALA A 100 -7.07 -7.06 10.55
C ALA A 100 -7.03 -7.72 9.17
N THR A 101 -6.59 -8.98 9.11
CA THR A 101 -6.56 -9.77 7.87
C THR A 101 -7.98 -10.02 7.33
N ASP A 102 -8.96 -10.30 8.22
CA ASP A 102 -10.37 -10.45 7.82
C ASP A 102 -10.96 -9.15 7.26
N LEU A 103 -10.55 -7.96 7.77
CA LEU A 103 -10.94 -6.68 7.18
C LEU A 103 -10.43 -6.55 5.73
N VAL A 104 -9.22 -7.00 5.44
CA VAL A 104 -8.69 -7.08 4.07
C VAL A 104 -9.50 -8.08 3.24
N GLY A 105 -9.80 -9.24 3.81
CA GLY A 105 -10.61 -10.29 3.18
C GLY A 105 -12.01 -9.84 2.77
N ASN A 106 -12.62 -8.96 3.56
CA ASN A 106 -13.92 -8.34 3.22
C ASN A 106 -13.89 -7.53 1.91
N ILE A 107 -12.70 -7.20 1.41
CA ILE A 107 -12.53 -6.57 0.10
C ILE A 107 -11.95 -7.58 -0.89
N LEU A 108 -10.77 -8.14 -0.62
CA LEU A 108 -9.99 -8.89 -1.61
C LEU A 108 -10.53 -10.30 -1.91
N LEU A 109 -11.40 -10.86 -1.06
CA LEU A 109 -12.02 -12.16 -1.28
C LEU A 109 -13.49 -12.07 -1.72
N ASP A 110 -14.03 -10.86 -1.87
CA ASP A 110 -15.42 -10.64 -2.27
C ASP A 110 -15.51 -10.43 -3.78
N ASP A 111 -16.17 -11.34 -4.48
CA ASP A 111 -16.35 -11.30 -5.92
C ASP A 111 -17.22 -10.12 -6.39
N ASP A 112 -18.01 -9.51 -5.50
CA ASP A 112 -18.76 -8.29 -5.82
C ASP A 112 -17.89 -7.04 -5.73
N TYR A 113 -16.76 -7.10 -5.01
CA TYR A 113 -15.92 -5.94 -4.75
C TYR A 113 -14.66 -5.87 -5.59
N VAL A 114 -14.06 -7.01 -5.96
CA VAL A 114 -12.76 -7.01 -6.65
C VAL A 114 -12.64 -8.11 -7.69
N ASN A 115 -11.89 -7.80 -8.74
CA ASN A 115 -11.30 -8.79 -9.62
C ASN A 115 -10.01 -8.26 -10.26
N GLY A 116 -9.28 -9.14 -10.97
CA GLY A 116 -8.09 -8.76 -11.74
C GLY A 116 -8.40 -8.35 -13.19
N GLY A 117 -9.63 -7.89 -13.45
CA GLY A 117 -10.13 -7.54 -14.79
C GLY A 117 -10.90 -8.67 -15.48
N ILE A 118 -10.72 -9.92 -15.04
CA ILE A 118 -11.44 -11.10 -15.56
C ILE A 118 -11.74 -12.09 -14.43
N GLY A 119 -12.86 -12.80 -14.51
CA GLY A 119 -13.19 -13.86 -13.55
C GLY A 119 -13.66 -13.34 -12.19
N ASP A 120 -13.29 -14.08 -11.16
CA ASP A 120 -13.62 -13.78 -9.76
C ASP A 120 -12.43 -13.10 -9.01
N SER A 121 -12.56 -12.90 -7.69
CA SER A 121 -11.55 -12.28 -6.84
C SER A 121 -10.19 -12.99 -6.90
N ARG A 122 -10.14 -14.31 -7.09
CA ARG A 122 -8.90 -15.08 -7.20
C ARG A 122 -8.05 -14.70 -8.40
N SER A 123 -8.64 -14.09 -9.44
CA SER A 123 -7.90 -13.62 -10.61
C SER A 123 -6.80 -12.60 -10.27
N ILE A 124 -6.92 -11.88 -9.13
CA ILE A 124 -5.89 -10.94 -8.68
C ILE A 124 -4.56 -11.62 -8.37
N ALA A 125 -4.56 -12.91 -8.03
CA ALA A 125 -3.32 -13.67 -7.78
C ALA A 125 -2.44 -13.85 -9.03
N THR A 126 -3.03 -13.73 -10.22
CA THR A 126 -2.33 -13.83 -11.51
C THR A 126 -2.28 -12.52 -12.28
N THR A 127 -2.87 -11.46 -11.74
CA THR A 127 -2.81 -10.12 -12.30
C THR A 127 -1.57 -9.40 -11.76
N SER A 128 -0.74 -8.89 -12.67
CA SER A 128 0.45 -8.13 -12.29
C SER A 128 0.07 -6.87 -11.51
N PHE A 129 0.81 -6.57 -10.44
CA PHE A 129 0.61 -5.33 -9.70
C PHE A 129 0.83 -4.08 -10.58
N ASN A 130 1.70 -4.19 -11.60
CA ASN A 130 1.93 -3.09 -12.54
C ASN A 130 0.70 -2.78 -13.38
N ASP A 131 -0.08 -3.80 -13.73
CA ASP A 131 -1.26 -3.68 -14.57
C ASP A 131 -2.54 -3.53 -13.74
N GLY A 132 -2.46 -3.88 -12.45
CA GLY A 132 -3.61 -3.97 -11.55
C GLY A 132 -4.45 -2.70 -11.42
N GLY A 133 -3.85 -1.51 -11.56
CA GLY A 133 -4.57 -0.23 -11.50
C GLY A 133 -5.04 0.31 -12.85
N LEU A 134 -4.51 -0.19 -13.97
CA LEU A 134 -4.80 0.35 -15.31
C LEU A 134 -6.29 0.35 -15.69
N PRO A 135 -7.12 -0.63 -15.23
CA PRO A 135 -8.56 -0.63 -15.51
C PRO A 135 -9.32 0.59 -14.98
N ILE A 136 -8.73 1.40 -14.07
CA ILE A 136 -9.31 2.69 -13.65
C ILE A 136 -9.50 3.62 -14.88
N LEU A 137 -8.50 3.67 -15.77
CA LEU A 137 -8.54 4.50 -16.97
C LEU A 137 -9.65 4.09 -17.97
N GLU A 138 -10.08 2.82 -17.88
CA GLU A 138 -11.14 2.25 -18.73
C GLU A 138 -12.52 2.28 -18.06
N GLY A 139 -12.58 2.72 -16.79
CA GLY A 139 -13.81 2.70 -15.99
C GLY A 139 -14.27 1.29 -15.57
N SER A 140 -13.39 0.27 -15.65
CA SER A 140 -13.70 -1.10 -15.25
C SER A 140 -13.54 -1.32 -13.75
N CYS A 141 -12.91 -0.40 -13.04
CA CYS A 141 -12.90 -0.32 -11.58
C CYS A 141 -12.66 1.13 -11.15
N TYR A 142 -12.85 1.42 -9.87
CA TYR A 142 -12.88 2.78 -9.35
C TYR A 142 -11.70 3.12 -8.43
N MET A 143 -11.17 2.13 -7.70
CA MET A 143 -10.14 2.30 -6.68
C MET A 143 -9.06 1.23 -6.80
N TYR A 144 -7.80 1.61 -6.54
CA TYR A 144 -6.67 0.70 -6.48
C TYR A 144 -5.74 1.07 -5.33
N ARG A 145 -5.61 0.21 -4.31
CA ARG A 145 -4.66 0.45 -3.22
C ARG A 145 -3.26 0.04 -3.66
N MET A 146 -2.37 1.01 -3.80
CA MET A 146 -0.97 0.79 -4.15
C MET A 146 -0.13 1.99 -3.72
N ALA A 147 1.12 1.73 -3.34
CA ALA A 147 2.07 2.75 -2.87
C ALA A 147 2.30 3.88 -3.87
N SER A 148 2.83 5.01 -3.38
CA SER A 148 3.05 6.23 -4.15
C SER A 148 3.94 6.06 -5.38
N PHE A 149 4.84 5.07 -5.40
CA PHE A 149 5.69 4.77 -6.57
C PHE A 149 4.87 4.39 -7.81
N TYR A 150 3.61 3.98 -7.64
CA TYR A 150 2.75 3.58 -8.75
C TYR A 150 2.46 4.73 -9.73
N GLU A 151 2.70 5.97 -9.31
CA GLU A 151 2.68 7.13 -10.23
C GLU A 151 3.45 6.88 -11.53
N ALA A 152 4.59 6.18 -11.44
CA ALA A 152 5.44 5.86 -12.60
C ALA A 152 4.93 4.67 -13.45
N GLN A 153 3.86 4.00 -13.04
CA GLN A 153 3.29 2.86 -13.77
C GLN A 153 2.17 3.28 -14.74
N TRP A 154 1.63 4.48 -14.57
CA TRP A 154 0.62 4.98 -15.48
C TRP A 154 1.18 5.16 -16.89
N PRO A 155 0.40 4.87 -17.95
CA PRO A 155 0.83 5.05 -19.33
C PRO A 155 1.29 6.49 -19.63
N GLU A 156 2.23 6.62 -20.56
CA GLU A 156 2.69 7.94 -21.03
C GLU A 156 1.51 8.79 -21.52
N GLY A 157 1.42 10.00 -21.02
CA GLY A 157 0.35 10.96 -21.36
C GLY A 157 -0.85 10.95 -20.41
N THR A 158 -0.87 10.04 -19.42
CA THR A 158 -1.88 10.08 -18.35
C THR A 158 -1.65 11.32 -17.48
N ASP A 159 -2.70 12.12 -17.27
CA ASP A 159 -2.68 13.25 -16.35
C ASP A 159 -2.87 12.75 -14.90
N VAL A 160 -1.76 12.72 -14.13
CA VAL A 160 -1.74 12.27 -12.74
C VAL A 160 -1.79 13.50 -11.83
N SER A 161 -2.98 14.05 -11.64
CA SER A 161 -3.22 15.25 -10.85
C SER A 161 -4.60 15.24 -10.19
N PRO A 162 -4.89 16.13 -9.22
CA PRO A 162 -6.18 16.19 -8.53
C PRO A 162 -7.41 16.38 -9.45
N ASP A 163 -7.22 17.00 -10.62
CA ASP A 163 -8.26 17.24 -11.62
C ASP A 163 -8.02 16.43 -12.91
N GLY A 164 -7.02 15.51 -12.88
CA GLY A 164 -6.58 14.72 -14.04
C GLY A 164 -7.34 13.41 -14.23
N ASP A 165 -6.73 12.53 -15.04
CA ASP A 165 -7.29 11.20 -15.35
C ASP A 165 -7.30 10.30 -14.12
N VAL A 166 -6.22 10.37 -13.33
CA VAL A 166 -6.04 9.62 -12.08
C VAL A 166 -5.36 10.47 -11.02
N PHE A 167 -5.68 10.20 -9.76
CA PHE A 167 -4.98 10.76 -8.61
C PHE A 167 -5.00 9.75 -7.46
N ALA A 168 -4.40 10.09 -6.32
CA ALA A 168 -4.42 9.26 -5.13
C ALA A 168 -4.97 10.03 -3.93
N PHE A 169 -5.69 9.32 -3.07
CA PHE A 169 -6.02 9.81 -1.74
C PHE A 169 -5.36 8.92 -0.67
N TYR A 170 -5.21 9.47 0.51
CA TYR A 170 -4.70 8.74 1.67
C TYR A 170 -5.71 7.66 2.09
N LEU A 171 -5.27 6.40 2.25
CA LEU A 171 -6.09 5.33 2.81
C LEU A 171 -6.48 5.73 4.25
N PRO A 172 -7.77 5.95 4.55
CA PRO A 172 -8.18 6.56 5.80
C PRO A 172 -7.90 5.67 7.03
N GLY A 173 -7.80 6.30 8.21
CA GLY A 173 -7.77 5.62 9.50
C GLY A 173 -9.13 5.01 9.87
N MET A 174 -9.19 4.29 11.01
CA MET A 174 -10.49 3.82 11.53
C MET A 174 -11.36 5.00 11.97
N THR A 175 -10.74 6.07 12.43
CA THR A 175 -11.39 7.34 12.75
C THR A 175 -10.70 8.49 11.99
N ALA A 176 -11.38 9.63 11.84
CA ALA A 176 -10.84 10.79 11.12
C ALA A 176 -9.65 11.45 11.86
N ASP A 177 -9.51 11.25 13.16
CA ASP A 177 -8.44 11.81 13.99
C ASP A 177 -7.16 10.95 13.93
N GLU A 178 -7.23 9.71 13.45
CA GLU A 178 -6.10 8.80 13.36
C GLU A 178 -5.48 8.85 11.96
N LYS A 179 -4.15 8.97 11.91
CA LYS A 179 -3.40 9.00 10.66
C LYS A 179 -2.29 7.94 10.62
N PRO A 180 -2.64 6.65 10.66
CA PRO A 180 -1.67 5.57 10.49
C PRO A 180 -1.11 5.59 9.06
N LEU A 181 0.22 5.54 8.93
CA LEU A 181 0.91 5.67 7.66
C LEU A 181 1.91 4.52 7.48
N LEU A 182 1.60 3.59 6.61
CA LEU A 182 2.54 2.55 6.21
C LEU A 182 3.53 3.13 5.20
N THR A 183 4.82 2.91 5.43
CA THR A 183 5.90 3.44 4.60
C THR A 183 6.86 2.34 4.18
N ALA A 184 7.51 2.53 3.05
CA ALA A 184 8.68 1.75 2.66
C ALA A 184 9.81 2.69 2.27
N GLY A 185 10.97 2.14 1.92
CA GLY A 185 12.06 2.97 1.47
C GLY A 185 13.35 2.20 1.23
N GLU A 186 14.35 2.93 0.77
CA GLU A 186 15.66 2.38 0.51
C GLU A 186 16.67 2.92 1.51
N PHE A 187 17.64 2.07 1.85
CA PHE A 187 18.72 2.39 2.74
C PHE A 187 20.06 2.33 2.01
N VAL A 188 20.99 3.20 2.40
CA VAL A 188 22.37 3.18 1.90
C VAL A 188 23.27 2.63 2.99
N GLY A 189 23.76 1.40 2.77
CA GLY A 189 24.74 0.74 3.61
C GLY A 189 26.17 1.12 3.23
N ALA A 190 27.04 1.36 4.24
CA ALA A 190 28.48 1.48 4.03
C ALA A 190 29.15 0.11 4.18
N PHE A 191 29.96 -0.28 3.19
CA PHE A 191 30.75 -1.50 3.23
C PHE A 191 32.24 -1.24 3.54
N SER A 192 32.57 0.01 3.92
CA SER A 192 33.93 0.43 4.26
C SER A 192 33.92 1.69 5.13
N ASP A 193 34.87 1.82 6.03
CA ASP A 193 35.10 2.99 6.91
C ASP A 193 35.87 4.12 6.25
N ARG A 194 36.15 4.05 4.94
CA ARG A 194 36.93 5.08 4.25
C ARG A 194 36.24 6.45 4.31
N PRO A 195 36.97 7.55 4.48
CA PRO A 195 36.39 8.89 4.57
C PRO A 195 35.53 9.27 3.35
N GLU A 196 35.87 8.78 2.15
CA GLU A 196 35.13 9.04 0.92
C GLU A 196 33.73 8.40 0.97
N VAL A 197 33.62 7.19 1.54
CA VAL A 197 32.32 6.50 1.72
C VAL A 197 31.46 7.25 2.71
N GLN A 198 32.03 7.69 3.83
CA GLN A 198 31.33 8.50 4.83
C GLN A 198 30.87 9.84 4.25
N ALA A 199 31.71 10.51 3.45
CA ALA A 199 31.37 11.77 2.78
C ALA A 199 30.18 11.60 1.81
N VAL A 200 30.13 10.50 1.04
CA VAL A 200 29.00 10.19 0.16
C VAL A 200 27.73 9.94 0.98
N GLN A 201 27.79 9.14 2.04
CA GLN A 201 26.61 8.90 2.89
C GLN A 201 26.10 10.19 3.53
N GLN A 202 27.02 11.05 4.00
CA GLN A 202 26.66 12.35 4.57
C GLN A 202 26.00 13.27 3.54
N TYR A 203 26.49 13.29 2.29
CA TYR A 203 25.83 14.02 1.22
C TYR A 203 24.43 13.46 0.92
N MET A 204 24.29 12.15 0.76
CA MET A 204 23.03 11.51 0.45
C MET A 204 21.98 11.63 1.58
N SER A 205 22.42 11.84 2.83
CA SER A 205 21.53 12.12 3.96
C SER A 205 21.19 13.61 4.13
N SER A 206 21.75 14.49 3.29
CA SER A 206 21.56 15.95 3.43
C SER A 206 20.23 16.43 2.85
N GLY A 207 19.72 17.54 3.40
CA GLY A 207 18.54 18.23 2.82
C GLY A 207 18.79 18.73 1.39
N LEU A 208 20.05 19.05 1.02
CA LEU A 208 20.40 19.42 -0.35
C LEU A 208 20.11 18.25 -1.32
N TRP A 209 20.63 17.06 -1.02
CA TRP A 209 20.38 15.88 -1.85
C TRP A 209 18.89 15.55 -1.93
N ALA A 210 18.20 15.54 -0.77
CA ALA A 210 16.79 15.21 -0.68
C ALA A 210 15.92 16.16 -1.52
N ASN A 211 16.13 17.48 -1.43
CA ASN A 211 15.40 18.46 -2.24
C ASN A 211 15.70 18.32 -3.73
N THR A 212 16.98 18.15 -4.10
CA THR A 212 17.36 17.92 -5.51
C THR A 212 16.68 16.64 -6.06
N ARG A 213 16.58 15.59 -5.23
CA ARG A 213 16.00 14.31 -5.67
C ARG A 213 14.50 14.40 -5.91
N VAL A 214 13.75 15.10 -5.06
CA VAL A 214 12.29 15.29 -5.26
C VAL A 214 11.97 16.24 -6.41
N GLU A 215 12.85 17.20 -6.72
CA GLU A 215 12.75 18.03 -7.93
C GLU A 215 12.91 17.21 -9.23
N ILE A 216 13.77 16.17 -9.21
CA ILE A 216 13.95 15.24 -10.33
C ILE A 216 12.71 14.34 -10.49
N GLY A 217 12.08 13.96 -9.40
CA GLY A 217 10.87 13.17 -9.37
C GLY A 217 11.05 11.67 -9.20
N GLY A 218 9.93 10.96 -9.15
CA GLY A 218 9.83 9.50 -9.04
C GLY A 218 10.03 8.93 -7.64
N VAL A 219 10.52 9.71 -6.68
CA VAL A 219 10.69 9.28 -5.27
C VAL A 219 10.60 10.47 -4.33
N THR A 220 10.16 10.21 -3.11
CA THR A 220 10.28 11.17 -2.00
C THR A 220 11.42 10.79 -1.07
N SER A 221 11.60 11.53 0.01
CA SER A 221 12.68 11.34 0.98
C SER A 221 12.14 11.39 2.41
N ALA A 222 12.69 10.56 3.28
CA ALA A 222 12.43 10.60 4.71
C ALA A 222 13.15 11.78 5.43
N ASN A 223 13.90 12.61 4.71
CA ASN A 223 14.59 13.75 5.29
C ASN A 223 13.59 14.87 5.62
N LYS A 224 13.54 15.28 6.90
CA LYS A 224 12.62 16.34 7.37
C LYS A 224 12.89 17.74 6.78
N ALA A 225 14.02 17.93 6.09
CA ALA A 225 14.35 19.19 5.40
C ALA A 225 13.84 19.25 3.96
N VAL A 226 13.06 18.25 3.52
CA VAL A 226 12.40 18.29 2.19
C VAL A 226 11.35 19.38 2.18
N ASP A 227 11.40 20.19 1.14
CA ASP A 227 10.42 21.22 0.84
C ASP A 227 9.36 20.65 -0.14
N ALA A 228 8.16 20.43 0.34
CA ALA A 228 7.07 19.86 -0.47
C ALA A 228 6.75 20.70 -1.72
N SER A 229 7.04 22.02 -1.69
CA SER A 229 6.83 22.89 -2.86
C SER A 229 7.76 22.58 -4.02
N LYS A 230 8.83 21.82 -3.79
CA LYS A 230 9.81 21.38 -4.79
C LYS A 230 9.46 20.03 -5.43
N ALA A 231 8.41 19.38 -4.96
CA ALA A 231 7.96 18.12 -5.55
C ALA A 231 7.61 18.30 -7.04
N SER A 232 8.08 17.37 -7.86
CA SER A 232 7.86 17.40 -9.31
C SER A 232 6.44 17.02 -9.72
N SER A 233 5.65 16.48 -8.80
CA SER A 233 4.25 16.10 -9.02
C SER A 233 3.38 16.34 -7.78
N ASP A 234 2.06 16.37 -7.98
CA ASP A 234 1.08 16.51 -6.89
C ASP A 234 1.06 15.26 -6.00
N VAL A 235 1.28 14.07 -6.56
CA VAL A 235 1.40 12.82 -5.80
C VAL A 235 2.61 12.85 -4.85
N LEU A 236 3.77 13.28 -5.36
CA LEU A 236 4.96 13.42 -4.51
C LEU A 236 4.77 14.48 -3.44
N ARG A 237 4.08 15.58 -3.76
CA ARG A 237 3.75 16.61 -2.77
C ARG A 237 2.87 16.04 -1.67
N LEU A 238 1.79 15.34 -2.02
CA LEU A 238 0.91 14.68 -1.06
C LEU A 238 1.69 13.67 -0.18
N ALA A 239 2.56 12.87 -0.78
CA ALA A 239 3.39 11.92 -0.03
C ALA A 239 4.33 12.61 0.97
N ILE A 240 4.94 13.73 0.59
CA ILE A 240 5.82 14.52 1.48
C ILE A 240 5.00 15.13 2.63
N GLU A 241 3.85 15.71 2.33
CA GLU A 241 2.96 16.32 3.32
C GLU A 241 2.51 15.28 4.36
N LEU A 242 2.13 14.08 3.93
CA LEU A 242 1.78 12.97 4.84
C LEU A 242 2.97 12.51 5.70
N LEU A 243 4.17 12.38 5.11
CA LEU A 243 5.38 12.00 5.86
C LEU A 243 5.83 13.08 6.86
N GLN A 244 5.46 14.32 6.65
CA GLN A 244 5.80 15.46 7.52
C GLN A 244 4.67 15.84 8.47
N ASP A 245 3.49 15.24 8.34
CA ASP A 245 2.36 15.49 9.23
C ASP A 245 2.74 15.08 10.67
N PRO A 246 2.72 16.02 11.64
CA PRO A 246 3.08 15.71 13.02
C PRO A 246 2.09 14.75 13.70
N ASP A 247 0.87 14.63 13.19
CA ASP A 247 -0.18 13.77 13.71
C ASP A 247 -0.15 12.37 13.05
N ALA A 248 0.68 12.16 12.02
CA ALA A 248 0.85 10.87 11.39
C ALA A 248 1.63 9.88 12.26
N THR A 249 1.09 8.67 12.39
CA THR A 249 1.76 7.54 13.05
C THR A 249 2.38 6.65 11.97
N ALA A 250 3.60 6.96 11.57
CA ALA A 250 4.31 6.22 10.53
C ALA A 250 4.94 4.94 11.07
N ARG A 251 4.80 3.82 10.31
CA ARG A 251 5.57 2.58 10.49
C ARG A 251 6.14 2.13 9.16
N PHE A 252 7.33 1.54 9.25
CA PHE A 252 7.96 0.92 8.10
C PHE A 252 7.30 -0.41 7.79
N ASP A 253 7.33 -0.82 6.53
CA ASP A 253 6.92 -2.12 6.01
C ASP A 253 7.36 -3.26 6.94
N GLY A 254 6.39 -3.96 7.50
CA GLY A 254 6.64 -5.00 8.50
C GLY A 254 7.29 -6.23 7.91
N SER A 255 6.89 -6.63 6.70
CA SER A 255 7.47 -7.78 6.00
C SER A 255 8.95 -7.57 5.70
N ASP A 256 9.38 -6.35 5.40
CA ASP A 256 10.78 -5.98 5.20
C ASP A 256 11.62 -6.00 6.50
N LEU A 257 10.96 -5.90 7.66
CA LEU A 257 11.61 -5.93 8.97
C LEU A 257 11.63 -7.32 9.62
N MET A 258 10.80 -8.24 9.13
CA MET A 258 10.75 -9.63 9.60
C MET A 258 11.94 -10.44 9.06
N PRO A 259 12.25 -11.63 9.63
CA PRO A 259 13.17 -12.55 8.98
C PRO A 259 12.74 -12.85 7.54
N SER A 260 13.70 -12.95 6.62
CA SER A 260 13.40 -13.09 5.18
C SER A 260 12.57 -14.34 4.86
N GLU A 261 12.74 -15.41 5.64
CA GLU A 261 11.96 -16.64 5.52
C GLU A 261 10.48 -16.43 5.84
N VAL A 262 10.16 -15.42 6.64
CA VAL A 262 8.80 -15.02 6.98
C VAL A 262 8.33 -13.91 6.06
N GLY A 263 8.91 -12.72 6.15
CA GLY A 263 8.42 -11.53 5.45
C GLY A 263 8.37 -11.70 3.93
N ALA A 264 9.50 -12.05 3.30
CA ALA A 264 9.59 -12.30 1.86
C ALA A 264 9.36 -13.77 1.47
N GLY A 265 9.06 -14.64 2.42
CA GLY A 265 8.85 -16.07 2.22
C GLY A 265 7.41 -16.51 2.48
N SER A 266 7.15 -16.97 3.69
CA SER A 266 5.85 -17.57 4.06
C SER A 266 4.71 -16.56 4.03
N PHE A 267 4.94 -15.28 4.33
CA PHE A 267 3.91 -14.27 4.30
C PHE A 267 3.46 -13.98 2.87
N TRP A 268 4.37 -13.73 1.91
CA TRP A 268 4.00 -13.54 0.50
C TRP A 268 3.29 -14.76 -0.07
N THR A 269 3.87 -15.96 0.15
CA THR A 269 3.29 -17.22 -0.32
C THR A 269 1.93 -17.47 0.33
N GLY A 270 1.82 -17.23 1.62
CA GLY A 270 0.58 -17.40 2.39
C GLY A 270 -0.54 -16.51 1.85
N MET A 271 -0.27 -15.23 1.60
CA MET A 271 -1.27 -14.32 1.04
C MET A 271 -1.72 -14.75 -0.36
N THR A 272 -0.81 -15.28 -1.17
CA THR A 272 -1.18 -15.84 -2.47
C THR A 272 -2.11 -17.05 -2.34
N GLN A 273 -1.82 -17.97 -1.42
CA GLN A 273 -2.67 -19.14 -1.14
C GLN A 273 -4.04 -18.75 -0.57
N TRP A 274 -4.06 -17.73 0.29
CA TRP A 274 -5.27 -17.19 0.89
C TRP A 274 -6.21 -16.60 -0.18
N ILE A 275 -5.69 -15.76 -1.07
CA ILE A 275 -6.44 -15.16 -2.17
C ILE A 275 -6.94 -16.22 -3.16
N ASN A 276 -6.14 -17.26 -3.43
CA ASN A 276 -6.56 -18.39 -4.27
C ASN A 276 -7.64 -19.28 -3.63
N GLY A 277 -7.99 -19.03 -2.35
CA GLY A 277 -8.96 -19.84 -1.61
C GLY A 277 -8.44 -21.23 -1.22
N GLU A 278 -7.12 -21.43 -1.23
CA GLU A 278 -6.48 -22.68 -0.80
C GLU A 278 -6.46 -22.82 0.73
N LYS A 279 -6.44 -21.69 1.44
CA LYS A 279 -6.42 -21.61 2.91
C LYS A 279 -7.34 -20.49 3.38
N ASP A 280 -7.99 -20.72 4.51
CA ASP A 280 -8.69 -19.65 5.25
C ASP A 280 -7.71 -18.78 6.06
N THR A 281 -8.20 -17.67 6.63
CA THR A 281 -7.40 -16.71 7.38
C THR A 281 -6.66 -17.36 8.56
N GLU A 282 -7.35 -18.17 9.37
CA GLU A 282 -6.72 -18.80 10.55
C GLU A 282 -5.62 -19.78 10.15
N THR A 283 -5.88 -20.58 9.12
CA THR A 283 -4.92 -21.58 8.62
C THR A 283 -3.67 -20.89 8.06
N VAL A 284 -3.84 -19.87 7.22
CA VAL A 284 -2.69 -19.21 6.59
C VAL A 284 -1.83 -18.48 7.61
N LEU A 285 -2.43 -17.75 8.56
CA LEU A 285 -1.67 -17.04 9.59
C LEU A 285 -0.98 -18.00 10.58
N THR A 286 -1.60 -19.15 10.86
CA THR A 286 -0.98 -20.20 11.66
C THR A 286 0.21 -20.85 10.95
N ASP A 287 0.12 -21.07 9.64
CA ASP A 287 1.25 -21.61 8.86
C ASP A 287 2.41 -20.62 8.79
N ILE A 288 2.13 -19.32 8.71
CA ILE A 288 3.16 -18.27 8.76
C ILE A 288 3.80 -18.24 10.15
N GLU A 289 3.01 -18.30 11.23
CA GLU A 289 3.52 -18.41 12.60
C GLU A 289 4.47 -19.60 12.76
N ASN A 290 4.08 -20.78 12.27
CA ASN A 290 4.88 -21.98 12.35
C ASN A 290 6.18 -21.94 11.52
N SER A 291 6.31 -21.01 10.60
CA SER A 291 7.50 -20.80 9.77
C SER A 291 8.53 -19.88 10.43
N TRP A 292 8.16 -19.24 11.55
CA TRP A 292 9.07 -18.31 12.21
C TRP A 292 10.31 -19.04 12.71
N PRO A 293 11.54 -18.53 12.46
CA PRO A 293 12.77 -19.18 12.88
C PRO A 293 12.80 -19.37 14.40
N THR A 294 13.06 -20.59 14.85
CA THR A 294 13.39 -20.84 16.25
C THR A 294 14.79 -20.31 16.53
N SER A 295 14.91 -19.32 17.40
CA SER A 295 16.19 -18.74 17.86
C SER A 295 17.11 -19.76 18.55
#